data_78a644686a451152bebabe4c236cb676
#
_entry.id   78a644686a451152bebabe4c236cb676
#
_cell.length_a   1.000
_cell.length_b   1.000
_cell.length_c   1.000
_cell.angle_alpha   90.00
_cell.angle_beta   90.00
_cell.angle_gamma   90.00
#
_symmetry.space_group_name_H-M   'P 1'
#
loop_
_entity.id
_entity.type
_entity.pdbx_description
1 polymer ?
#
loop_
_entity_poly.entity_id
_entity_poly.type
_entity_poly.pdbx_seq_one_letter_code
_entity_poly.pdbx_strand_id
1 'polypeptide(L)'
;GRAFTEALLKSAVQKTYIASGEVPRMVIMSPNHKGVFSGFAGIAVNRYQVSKKEQGRIIGGADVYMSDFGELEIVPHYLMAGSTDVHLVNTDYVEVAYLDGFRTEELGKSGDSERVLVTADCGLAVRAPKALAKAADLTGG
;
A
#
# COMPACT_ATOMS: atom_id res chain seq x y z
N GLY A 1 10.70 -8.78 15.79
CA GLY A 1 10.78 -7.88 14.63
C GLY A 1 11.95 -8.25 13.74
N ARG A 2 11.76 -8.20 12.46
CA ARG A 2 12.77 -8.46 11.42
C ARG A 2 12.95 -7.23 10.53
N ALA A 3 14.16 -7.03 10.02
CA ALA A 3 14.43 -5.90 9.14
C ALA A 3 13.64 -6.05 7.81
N PHE A 4 13.10 -4.93 7.32
CA PHE A 4 12.52 -4.87 5.97
C PHE A 4 13.66 -4.87 4.95
N THR A 5 13.74 -5.91 4.13
CA THR A 5 14.78 -6.11 3.12
C THR A 5 14.18 -6.36 1.75
N GLU A 6 14.97 -6.09 0.70
CA GLU A 6 14.56 -6.39 -0.68
C GLU A 6 14.26 -7.89 -0.89
N ALA A 7 15.06 -8.77 -0.28
CA ALA A 7 14.85 -10.22 -0.35
C ALA A 7 13.50 -10.63 0.24
N LEU A 8 13.06 -9.97 1.32
CA LEU A 8 11.75 -10.22 1.92
C LEU A 8 10.61 -9.80 0.98
N LEU A 9 10.75 -8.63 0.36
CA LEU A 9 9.77 -8.15 -0.62
C LEU A 9 9.67 -9.10 -1.83
N LYS A 10 10.79 -9.48 -2.42
CA LYS A 10 10.86 -10.47 -3.52
C LYS A 10 10.20 -11.80 -3.14
N SER A 11 10.51 -12.33 -1.95
CA SER A 11 9.89 -13.55 -1.43
C SER A 11 8.37 -13.43 -1.27
N ALA A 12 7.88 -12.28 -0.82
CA ALA A 12 6.44 -12.04 -0.69
C ALA A 12 5.74 -12.03 -2.06
N VAL A 13 6.30 -11.32 -3.05
CA VAL A 13 5.78 -11.29 -4.43
C VAL A 13 5.80 -12.69 -5.04
N GLN A 14 6.90 -13.42 -4.92
CA GLN A 14 7.03 -14.78 -5.43
C GLN A 14 5.99 -15.73 -4.84
N LYS A 15 5.76 -15.67 -3.52
CA LYS A 15 4.75 -16.51 -2.85
C LYS A 15 3.34 -16.17 -3.32
N THR A 16 3.02 -14.90 -3.53
CA THR A 16 1.73 -14.48 -4.08
C THR A 16 1.54 -15.02 -5.49
N TYR A 17 2.56 -14.89 -6.34
CA TYR A 17 2.53 -15.41 -7.70
C TYR A 17 2.34 -16.93 -7.75
N ILE A 18 3.06 -17.70 -6.93
CA ILE A 18 2.90 -19.15 -6.84
C ILE A 18 1.50 -19.55 -6.36
N ALA A 19 0.91 -18.77 -5.44
CA ALA A 19 -0.36 -19.11 -4.83
C ALA A 19 -1.59 -18.76 -5.68
N SER A 20 -1.48 -17.75 -6.54
CA SER A 20 -2.62 -17.20 -7.31
C SER A 20 -2.39 -17.13 -8.82
N GLY A 21 -1.15 -17.19 -9.29
CA GLY A 21 -0.77 -16.86 -10.67
C GLY A 21 -0.77 -15.36 -10.97
N GLU A 22 -1.08 -14.53 -9.99
CA GLU A 22 -1.23 -13.07 -10.13
C GLU A 22 -0.12 -12.33 -9.39
N VAL A 23 0.25 -11.17 -9.92
CA VAL A 23 1.23 -10.28 -9.30
C VAL A 23 0.51 -9.16 -8.56
N PRO A 24 0.83 -8.87 -7.29
CA PRO A 24 0.32 -7.67 -6.64
C PRO A 24 0.81 -6.43 -7.41
N ARG A 25 -0.06 -5.42 -7.54
CA ARG A 25 0.27 -4.19 -8.28
C ARG A 25 0.72 -3.07 -7.36
N MET A 26 0.24 -3.06 -6.14
CA MET A 26 0.46 -1.99 -5.18
C MET A 26 1.07 -2.54 -3.90
N VAL A 27 2.05 -1.82 -3.36
CA VAL A 27 2.65 -2.09 -2.05
C VAL A 27 2.38 -0.89 -1.15
N ILE A 28 1.57 -1.09 -0.12
CA ILE A 28 1.22 -0.07 0.85
C ILE A 28 2.08 -0.26 2.09
N MET A 29 2.75 0.79 2.52
CA MET A 29 3.69 0.74 3.64
C MET A 29 3.72 2.03 4.45
N SER A 30 4.34 1.95 5.64
CA SER A 30 4.60 3.14 6.45
C SER A 30 5.61 4.07 5.79
N PRO A 31 5.60 5.38 6.12
CA PRO A 31 6.61 6.33 5.62
C PRO A 31 8.05 5.91 5.96
N ASN A 32 8.28 5.31 7.14
CA ASN A 32 9.60 4.83 7.54
C ASN A 32 10.07 3.66 6.68
N HIS A 33 9.20 2.68 6.42
CA HIS A 33 9.52 1.57 5.52
C HIS A 33 9.76 2.04 4.08
N LYS A 34 9.10 3.12 3.64
CA LYS A 34 9.39 3.76 2.34
C LYS A 34 10.81 4.32 2.29
N GLY A 35 11.29 4.91 3.38
CA GLY A 35 12.67 5.36 3.49
C GLY A 35 13.67 4.21 3.35
N VAL A 36 13.42 3.08 4.04
CA VAL A 36 14.22 1.86 3.93
C VAL A 36 14.18 1.29 2.52
N PHE A 37 12.99 1.21 1.91
CA PHE A 37 12.81 0.74 0.53
C PHE A 37 13.64 1.57 -0.46
N SER A 38 13.64 2.89 -0.33
CA SER A 38 14.41 3.78 -1.18
C SER A 38 15.93 3.57 -1.06
N GLY A 39 16.39 2.91 0.00
CA GLY A 39 17.79 2.53 0.24
C GLY A 39 18.19 1.18 -0.36
N PHE A 40 17.28 0.40 -0.95
CA PHE A 40 17.62 -0.89 -1.54
C PHE A 40 18.63 -0.75 -2.68
N ALA A 41 19.60 -1.66 -2.73
CA ALA A 41 20.74 -1.58 -3.64
C ALA A 41 20.32 -1.55 -5.13
N GLY A 42 19.33 -2.36 -5.51
CA GLY A 42 18.80 -2.41 -6.88
C GLY A 42 18.18 -1.09 -7.35
N ILE A 43 17.53 -0.37 -6.44
CA ILE A 43 16.93 0.95 -6.71
C ILE A 43 18.02 2.03 -6.79
N ALA A 44 19.02 1.96 -5.92
CA ALA A 44 20.12 2.92 -5.90
C ALA A 44 20.93 2.92 -7.21
N VAL A 45 21.17 1.75 -7.80
CA VAL A 45 21.89 1.61 -9.07
C VAL A 45 21.14 2.26 -10.24
N ASN A 46 19.81 2.09 -10.31
CA ASN A 46 19.00 2.68 -11.38
C ASN A 46 18.95 4.22 -11.33
N ARG A 47 19.18 4.84 -10.18
CA ARG A 47 19.26 6.31 -10.04
C ARG A 47 20.44 6.91 -10.79
N TYR A 48 21.53 6.18 -11.00
CA TYR A 48 22.73 6.66 -11.70
C TYR A 48 22.62 6.56 -13.23
N GLN A 49 21.61 5.89 -13.77
CA GLN A 49 21.41 5.73 -15.21
C GLN A 49 20.58 6.84 -15.85
N VAL A 50 20.19 7.86 -15.10
CA VAL A 50 19.50 9.02 -15.65
C VAL A 50 20.45 9.83 -16.54
N SER A 51 20.00 10.10 -17.75
CA SER A 51 20.74 10.77 -18.83
C SER A 51 21.52 12.01 -18.36
N LYS A 52 22.72 12.21 -18.88
CA LYS A 52 23.64 13.34 -18.59
C LYS A 52 23.01 14.75 -18.67
N LYS A 53 21.86 14.91 -19.29
CA LYS A 53 21.13 16.20 -19.36
C LYS A 53 20.34 16.55 -18.09
N GLU A 54 20.13 15.60 -17.18
CA GLU A 54 19.37 15.80 -15.95
C GLU A 54 20.23 15.69 -14.67
N GLN A 55 21.54 15.84 -14.79
CA GLN A 55 22.52 15.68 -13.71
C GLN A 55 22.34 16.65 -12.52
N GLY A 56 21.43 17.62 -12.60
CA GLY A 56 21.15 18.57 -11.51
C GLY A 56 20.03 18.12 -10.55
N ARG A 57 19.40 16.96 -10.77
CA ARG A 57 18.26 16.51 -9.94
C ARG A 57 18.63 15.29 -9.12
N ILE A 58 18.68 15.44 -7.82
CA ILE A 58 18.83 14.32 -6.87
C ILE A 58 17.47 13.70 -6.67
N ILE A 59 17.27 12.46 -7.16
CA ILE A 59 16.04 11.69 -6.92
C ILE A 59 16.22 10.93 -5.60
N GLY A 60 15.55 11.41 -4.55
CA GLY A 60 15.62 10.84 -3.20
C GLY A 60 14.74 9.60 -2.96
N GLY A 61 13.81 9.29 -3.86
CA GLY A 61 12.86 8.20 -3.69
C GLY A 61 12.57 7.43 -4.96
N ALA A 62 11.98 6.24 -4.84
CA ALA A 62 11.44 5.45 -5.93
C ALA A 62 9.98 5.12 -5.61
N ASP A 63 9.09 5.32 -6.58
CA ASP A 63 7.66 5.04 -6.44
C ASP A 63 7.25 3.75 -7.16
N VAL A 64 8.14 3.22 -7.98
CA VAL A 64 7.93 2.01 -8.78
C VAL A 64 9.08 1.04 -8.53
N TYR A 65 8.76 -0.22 -8.38
CA TYR A 65 9.72 -1.30 -8.25
C TYR A 65 9.45 -2.37 -9.33
N MET A 66 10.44 -2.59 -10.19
CA MET A 66 10.40 -3.66 -11.19
C MET A 66 10.87 -4.96 -10.53
N SER A 67 9.95 -5.88 -10.31
CA SER A 67 10.27 -7.24 -9.85
C SER A 67 10.41 -8.18 -11.04
N ASP A 68 10.96 -9.39 -10.80
CA ASP A 68 11.07 -10.44 -11.83
C ASP A 68 9.70 -10.91 -12.37
N PHE A 69 8.62 -10.59 -11.66
CA PHE A 69 7.25 -11.00 -11.98
C PHE A 69 6.38 -9.87 -12.52
N GLY A 70 6.80 -8.62 -12.37
CA GLY A 70 6.05 -7.44 -12.82
C GLY A 70 6.38 -6.18 -12.02
N GLU A 71 5.68 -5.13 -12.37
CA GLU A 71 5.83 -3.80 -11.80
C GLU A 71 4.97 -3.66 -10.55
N LEU A 72 5.55 -3.07 -9.50
CA LEU A 72 4.91 -2.77 -8.23
C LEU A 72 4.94 -1.26 -7.98
N GLU A 73 3.79 -0.67 -7.76
CA GLU A 73 3.67 0.71 -7.30
C GLU A 73 3.84 0.79 -5.78
N ILE A 74 4.70 1.66 -5.30
CA ILE A 74 5.02 1.79 -3.87
C ILE A 74 4.32 3.02 -3.31
N VAL A 75 3.32 2.79 -2.47
CA VAL A 75 2.48 3.83 -1.89
C VAL A 75 2.73 3.94 -0.39
N PRO A 76 3.40 5.00 0.08
CA PRO A 76 3.45 5.30 1.50
C PRO A 76 2.11 5.86 1.97
N HIS A 77 1.62 5.36 3.10
CA HIS A 77 0.37 5.83 3.67
C HIS A 77 0.56 6.36 5.10
N TYR A 78 0.12 7.59 5.36
CA TYR A 78 0.36 8.26 6.65
C TYR A 78 -0.32 7.57 7.84
N LEU A 79 -1.49 6.96 7.63
CA LEU A 79 -2.18 6.19 8.68
C LEU A 79 -1.45 4.90 9.07
N MET A 80 -0.47 4.47 8.27
CA MET A 80 0.39 3.34 8.60
C MET A 80 1.65 3.74 9.37
N ALA A 81 1.77 5.00 9.78
CA ALA A 81 2.88 5.42 10.63
C ALA A 81 2.89 4.61 11.93
N GLY A 82 4.03 4.00 12.26
CA GLY A 82 4.17 3.08 13.37
C GLY A 82 3.69 1.64 13.10
N SER A 83 3.17 1.34 11.92
CA SER A 83 2.81 -0.03 11.55
C SER A 83 4.05 -0.87 11.23
N THR A 84 4.09 -2.09 11.75
CA THR A 84 5.13 -3.08 11.48
C THR A 84 4.82 -3.94 10.25
N ASP A 85 3.77 -3.60 9.51
CA ASP A 85 3.26 -4.38 8.39
C ASP A 85 3.44 -3.65 7.05
N VAL A 86 3.73 -4.40 6.01
CA VAL A 86 3.71 -3.96 4.61
C VAL A 86 2.72 -4.83 3.85
N HIS A 87 1.76 -4.19 3.18
CA HIS A 87 0.71 -4.87 2.44
C HIS A 87 0.98 -4.85 0.94
N LEU A 88 0.92 -6.03 0.32
CA LEU A 88 0.98 -6.20 -1.12
C LEU A 88 -0.44 -6.47 -1.62
N VAL A 89 -0.97 -5.57 -2.42
CA VAL A 89 -2.39 -5.57 -2.81
C VAL A 89 -2.51 -5.63 -4.33
N ASN A 90 -3.39 -6.50 -4.80
CA ASN A 90 -3.86 -6.45 -6.17
C ASN A 90 -5.26 -5.79 -6.17
N THR A 91 -5.33 -4.58 -6.69
CA THR A 91 -6.53 -3.74 -6.70
C THR A 91 -7.69 -4.31 -7.50
N ASP A 92 -7.42 -5.24 -8.43
CA ASP A 92 -8.47 -5.89 -9.23
C ASP A 92 -9.33 -6.84 -8.40
N TYR A 93 -8.84 -7.27 -7.23
CA TYR A 93 -9.52 -8.22 -6.36
C TYR A 93 -9.99 -7.62 -5.02
N VAL A 94 -9.87 -6.31 -4.87
CA VAL A 94 -10.28 -5.60 -3.65
C VAL A 94 -11.23 -4.49 -4.01
N GLU A 95 -12.40 -4.48 -3.37
CA GLU A 95 -13.41 -3.45 -3.58
C GLU A 95 -14.08 -3.05 -2.27
N VAL A 96 -14.61 -1.84 -2.23
CA VAL A 96 -15.48 -1.40 -1.14
C VAL A 96 -16.91 -1.71 -1.53
N ALA A 97 -17.55 -2.62 -0.78
CA ALA A 97 -18.94 -2.98 -0.95
C ALA A 97 -19.81 -2.17 0.02
N TYR A 98 -20.86 -1.57 -0.49
CA TYR A 98 -21.86 -0.85 0.32
C TYR A 98 -23.09 -1.71 0.47
N LEU A 99 -23.51 -1.97 1.71
CA LEU A 99 -24.79 -2.58 2.03
C LEU A 99 -25.87 -1.50 1.97
N ASP A 100 -25.59 -0.34 2.55
CA ASP A 100 -26.44 0.85 2.51
C ASP A 100 -25.56 2.05 2.19
N GLY A 101 -25.97 2.84 1.20
CA GLY A 101 -25.26 4.05 0.80
C GLY A 101 -25.37 5.17 1.84
N PHE A 102 -24.73 6.29 1.58
CA PHE A 102 -24.89 7.46 2.44
C PHE A 102 -26.34 7.92 2.44
N ARG A 103 -26.95 7.91 3.64
CA ARG A 103 -28.26 8.48 3.88
C ARG A 103 -28.24 9.46 5.04
N THR A 104 -29.12 10.43 4.96
CA THR A 104 -29.26 11.51 5.93
C THR A 104 -30.60 11.40 6.61
N GLU A 105 -30.60 11.38 7.93
CA GLU A 105 -31.82 11.38 8.75
C GLU A 105 -31.83 12.63 9.63
N GLU A 106 -32.92 13.38 9.59
CA GLU A 106 -33.14 14.49 10.52
C GLU A 106 -33.55 13.94 11.87
N LEU A 107 -32.79 14.27 12.89
CA LEU A 107 -33.09 13.94 14.27
C LEU A 107 -34.01 15.01 14.88
N GLY A 108 -34.90 14.60 15.77
CA GLY A 108 -35.78 15.52 16.48
C GLY A 108 -35.01 16.68 17.14
N LYS A 109 -35.57 17.87 17.07
CA LYS A 109 -35.00 19.08 17.66
C LYS A 109 -34.84 18.90 19.18
N SER A 110 -33.67 19.19 19.68
CA SER A 110 -33.40 19.27 21.12
C SER A 110 -33.03 20.72 21.49
N GLY A 111 -34.02 21.47 21.93
CA GLY A 111 -33.87 22.91 22.15
C GLY A 111 -33.80 23.67 20.82
N ASP A 112 -32.86 24.62 20.71
CA ASP A 112 -32.71 25.49 19.53
C ASP A 112 -31.71 24.98 18.50
N SER A 113 -31.28 23.69 18.62
CA SER A 113 -30.34 23.04 17.71
C SER A 113 -31.02 22.02 16.79
N GLU A 114 -30.65 22.05 15.51
CA GLU A 114 -31.00 21.04 14.51
C GLU A 114 -29.85 20.02 14.43
N ARG A 115 -30.20 18.72 14.41
CA ARG A 115 -29.23 17.63 14.34
C ARG A 115 -29.57 16.74 13.15
N VAL A 116 -28.54 16.37 12.44
CA VAL A 116 -28.63 15.50 11.27
C VAL A 116 -27.70 14.31 11.50
N LEU A 117 -28.21 13.11 11.31
CA LEU A 117 -27.41 11.88 11.33
C LEU A 117 -27.09 11.48 9.89
N VAL A 118 -25.82 11.23 9.62
CA VAL A 118 -25.37 10.67 8.34
C VAL A 118 -24.87 9.26 8.62
N THR A 119 -25.45 8.28 7.95
CA THR A 119 -25.08 6.86 8.08
C THR A 119 -24.71 6.26 6.74
N ALA A 120 -23.78 5.32 6.75
CA ALA A 120 -23.44 4.47 5.64
C ALA A 120 -22.91 3.14 6.16
N ASP A 121 -23.35 2.04 5.56
CA ASP A 121 -22.85 0.70 5.87
C ASP A 121 -21.99 0.20 4.72
N CYS A 122 -20.69 0.07 4.97
CA CYS A 122 -19.74 -0.42 3.97
C CYS A 122 -18.76 -1.41 4.57
N GLY A 123 -18.20 -2.26 3.71
CA GLY A 123 -17.18 -3.23 4.07
C GLY A 123 -16.18 -3.44 2.96
N LEU A 124 -15.02 -4.00 3.30
CA LEU A 124 -14.01 -4.38 2.33
C LEU A 124 -14.31 -5.80 1.83
N ALA A 125 -14.55 -5.93 0.54
CA ALA A 125 -14.71 -7.22 -0.12
C ALA A 125 -13.40 -7.62 -0.82
N VAL A 126 -12.92 -8.83 -0.51
CA VAL A 126 -11.71 -9.42 -1.11
C VAL A 126 -12.11 -10.66 -1.88
N ARG A 127 -12.05 -10.60 -3.21
CA ARG A 127 -12.48 -11.70 -4.09
C ARG A 127 -11.46 -12.81 -4.19
N ALA A 128 -10.17 -12.49 -4.17
CA ALA A 128 -9.07 -13.44 -4.27
C ALA A 128 -8.01 -13.21 -3.17
N PRO A 129 -8.19 -13.74 -1.94
CA PRO A 129 -7.23 -13.51 -0.85
C PRO A 129 -5.82 -13.97 -1.15
N LYS A 130 -5.64 -14.98 -2.02
CA LYS A 130 -4.33 -15.51 -2.42
C LYS A 130 -3.54 -14.56 -3.33
N ALA A 131 -4.22 -13.60 -3.98
CA ALA A 131 -3.58 -12.56 -4.79
C ALA A 131 -3.06 -11.37 -3.95
N LEU A 132 -3.22 -11.44 -2.65
CA LEU A 132 -2.76 -10.47 -1.66
C LEU A 132 -1.71 -11.10 -0.78
N ALA A 133 -0.79 -10.28 -0.27
CA ALA A 133 0.19 -10.72 0.71
C ALA A 133 0.45 -9.65 1.77
N LYS A 134 0.99 -10.08 2.89
CA LYS A 134 1.42 -9.20 3.98
C LYS A 134 2.80 -9.62 4.47
N ALA A 135 3.72 -8.69 4.52
CA ALA A 135 4.96 -8.83 5.29
C ALA A 135 4.72 -8.20 6.65
N ALA A 136 4.71 -9.03 7.69
CA ALA A 136 4.41 -8.63 9.06
C ALA A 136 5.63 -8.72 9.98
N ASP A 137 5.50 -8.12 11.17
CA ASP A 137 6.52 -8.14 12.21
C ASP A 137 7.85 -7.52 11.75
N LEU A 138 7.76 -6.37 11.08
CA LEU A 138 8.91 -5.60 10.62
C LEU A 138 9.36 -4.61 11.68
N THR A 139 10.66 -4.35 11.76
CA THR A 139 11.21 -3.30 12.61
C THR A 139 11.20 -1.96 11.87
N GLY A 140 10.95 -0.85 12.60
CA GLY A 140 11.07 0.51 12.07
C GLY A 140 9.81 1.01 11.35
N GLY A 141 8.65 0.55 11.77
CA GLY A 141 7.36 1.06 11.30
C GLY A 141 7.03 2.48 11.77
#